data_992ed1d52f4b14414a700bb7e71df2da
#
_entry.id   992ed1d52f4b14414a700bb7e71df2da
#
_cell.length_a   1.000
_cell.length_b   1.000
_cell.length_c   1.000
_cell.angle_alpha   90.00
_cell.angle_beta   90.00
_cell.angle_gamma   90.00
#
_symmetry.space_group_name_H-M   'P 1'
#
loop_
_entity.id
_entity.type
_entity.pdbx_description
1 polymer ?
#
loop_
_entity_poly.entity_id
_entity_poly.type
_entity_poly.pdbx_seq_one_letter_code
_entity_poly.pdbx_strand_id
1 'polypeptide(L)'
;MKRYFLMIVEIFLLLVGQAGAQRGGRTDWNLRAPWGATRQDATHNPKTPFKIFDNAYYVGLQTVCAYLITTNSGLVLIDTTYADTADAVLNSVRTLGFNPADIKYVFVTHSHTDHLGGAGKIKQVTRAQVGMSAEDWAVIEQPQGRGLGQQNTGPVIARDLVLKDGQTITLGEATFKFYVTPGHTPGATSIEYQVRDGGKTYRALSPGGLGMQFGPAETPTFLKSVERLKQLGPWDVMLSNHPWLMPRTLDDLAKGLASRGRGAHPAVLGPAKINEWFDAVIKVTKEKLAAGE
;
A
#
# COMPACT_ATOMS: atom_id res chain seq x y z
N MET A 1 25.10 68.50 25.73
CA MET A 1 24.05 68.29 24.77
C MET A 1 24.20 66.87 24.17
N LYS A 2 23.47 65.88 24.69
CA LYS A 2 23.51 64.49 24.21
C LYS A 2 22.27 64.27 23.43
N ARG A 3 22.41 63.96 22.11
CA ARG A 3 21.33 63.57 21.23
C ARG A 3 21.10 62.05 21.37
N TYR A 4 19.94 61.63 21.82
CA TYR A 4 19.51 60.24 21.81
C TYR A 4 18.90 59.93 20.44
N PHE A 5 19.45 58.92 19.78
CA PHE A 5 18.92 58.33 18.54
C PHE A 5 17.92 57.26 18.92
N LEU A 6 16.64 57.48 18.60
CA LEU A 6 15.59 56.49 18.80
C LEU A 6 15.62 55.53 17.61
N MET A 7 15.94 54.28 17.88
CA MET A 7 15.83 53.20 16.91
C MET A 7 14.42 52.59 17.02
N ILE A 8 13.59 52.77 15.98
CA ILE A 8 12.29 52.13 15.85
C ILE A 8 12.53 50.74 15.30
N VAL A 9 12.24 49.70 16.10
CA VAL A 9 12.22 48.31 15.67
C VAL A 9 10.78 48.02 15.22
N GLU A 10 10.56 47.89 13.91
CA GLU A 10 9.33 47.39 13.37
C GLU A 10 9.29 45.87 13.57
N ILE A 11 8.39 45.43 14.45
CA ILE A 11 8.03 44.02 14.63
C ILE A 11 7.04 43.66 13.57
N PHE A 12 7.46 42.93 12.52
CA PHE A 12 6.58 42.26 11.57
C PHE A 12 5.92 41.06 12.26
N LEU A 13 4.67 41.23 12.68
CA LEU A 13 3.84 40.12 13.12
C LEU A 13 3.41 39.32 11.86
N LEU A 14 4.05 38.20 11.64
CA LEU A 14 3.56 37.17 10.72
C LEU A 14 2.30 36.54 11.33
N LEU A 15 1.14 36.97 10.88
CA LEU A 15 -0.12 36.28 11.06
C LEU A 15 -0.07 34.96 10.28
N VAL A 16 0.29 33.87 10.97
CA VAL A 16 0.05 32.52 10.50
C VAL A 16 -1.45 32.26 10.63
N GLY A 17 -2.18 32.44 9.54
CA GLY A 17 -3.57 32.07 9.46
C GLY A 17 -3.73 30.57 9.67
N GLN A 18 -4.33 30.19 10.79
CA GLN A 18 -4.86 28.83 10.98
C GLN A 18 -5.99 28.65 9.97
N ALA A 19 -5.69 27.99 8.85
CA ALA A 19 -6.72 27.49 7.95
C ALA A 19 -7.50 26.40 8.69
N GLY A 20 -8.69 26.75 9.15
CA GLY A 20 -9.64 25.83 9.75
C GLY A 20 -9.91 24.68 8.79
N ALA A 21 -9.72 23.47 9.26
CA ALA A 21 -10.06 22.25 8.54
C ALA A 21 -11.59 22.23 8.30
N GLN A 22 -12.01 22.67 7.12
CA GLN A 22 -13.38 22.45 6.66
C GLN A 22 -13.60 20.94 6.53
N ARG A 23 -14.54 20.41 7.30
CA ARG A 23 -15.08 19.05 7.18
C ARG A 23 -16.00 18.97 5.93
N GLY A 24 -15.45 19.24 4.75
CA GLY A 24 -16.02 18.90 3.47
C GLY A 24 -15.46 17.55 3.03
N GLY A 25 -16.26 16.67 2.45
CA GLY A 25 -15.83 15.38 1.95
C GLY A 25 -14.54 15.51 1.13
N ARG A 26 -13.52 14.75 1.49
CA ARG A 26 -12.18 14.78 0.91
C ARG A 26 -12.28 14.42 -0.57
N THR A 27 -12.37 15.42 -1.44
CA THR A 27 -12.25 15.26 -2.90
C THR A 27 -10.80 15.41 -3.37
N ASP A 28 -9.91 15.90 -2.49
CA ASP A 28 -8.50 16.07 -2.83
C ASP A 28 -7.73 14.86 -2.31
N TRP A 29 -7.48 13.93 -3.20
CA TRP A 29 -6.59 12.80 -2.97
C TRP A 29 -5.19 13.34 -2.70
N ASN A 30 -4.66 13.15 -1.49
CA ASN A 30 -3.28 13.53 -1.19
C ASN A 30 -2.33 12.51 -1.80
N LEU A 31 -2.19 12.54 -3.12
CA LEU A 31 -1.32 11.66 -3.90
C LEU A 31 0.16 12.02 -3.73
N ARG A 32 0.45 13.18 -3.17
CA ARG A 32 1.80 13.62 -2.81
C ARG A 32 2.02 13.34 -1.33
N ALA A 33 2.38 12.11 -1.02
CA ALA A 33 2.71 11.75 0.36
C ALA A 33 3.86 12.63 0.90
N PRO A 34 3.74 13.19 2.10
CA PRO A 34 4.85 13.87 2.75
C PRO A 34 5.87 12.83 3.24
N TRP A 35 6.74 12.35 2.36
CA TRP A 35 7.76 11.35 2.68
C TRP A 35 8.78 11.80 3.74
N GLY A 36 8.86 13.12 4.02
CA GLY A 36 9.83 13.67 4.95
C GLY A 36 9.42 13.61 6.42
N ALA A 37 8.14 13.75 6.74
CA ALA A 37 7.68 14.00 8.11
C ALA A 37 7.26 12.73 8.89
N THR A 38 6.95 11.62 8.18
CA THR A 38 6.40 10.41 8.82
C THR A 38 7.40 9.25 8.91
N ARG A 39 8.59 9.41 8.33
CA ARG A 39 9.52 8.29 8.12
C ARG A 39 10.26 7.85 9.38
N GLN A 40 10.43 8.71 10.40
CA GLN A 40 11.29 8.39 11.54
C GLN A 40 10.57 7.78 12.75
N ASP A 41 9.29 8.13 13.00
CA ASP A 41 8.63 7.71 14.25
C ASP A 41 7.41 6.78 14.05
N ALA A 42 6.69 6.87 12.93
CA ALA A 42 5.46 6.11 12.69
C ALA A 42 5.63 4.91 11.76
N THR A 43 6.76 4.81 11.05
CA THR A 43 7.01 3.78 10.02
C THR A 43 6.97 2.36 10.58
N HIS A 44 7.46 2.19 11.80
CA HIS A 44 7.58 0.87 12.44
C HIS A 44 6.48 0.59 13.48
N ASN A 45 5.49 1.50 13.64
CA ASN A 45 4.42 1.27 14.59
C ASN A 45 3.39 0.26 14.04
N PRO A 46 3.21 -0.89 14.70
CA PRO A 46 2.16 -1.82 14.33
C PRO A 46 0.80 -1.16 14.49
N LYS A 47 -0.10 -1.43 13.55
CA LYS A 47 -1.52 -1.11 13.68
C LYS A 47 -2.22 -2.28 14.36
N THR A 48 -3.11 -2.01 15.32
CA THR A 48 -3.99 -3.06 15.83
C THR A 48 -4.66 -3.77 14.67
N PRO A 49 -4.50 -5.09 14.51
CA PRO A 49 -5.06 -5.80 13.40
C PRO A 49 -6.59 -5.85 13.50
N PHE A 50 -7.28 -5.83 12.36
CA PHE A 50 -8.73 -5.87 12.32
C PHE A 50 -9.27 -6.56 11.08
N LYS A 51 -10.46 -7.13 11.21
CA LYS A 51 -11.20 -7.71 10.10
C LYS A 51 -11.73 -6.59 9.20
N ILE A 52 -11.45 -6.67 7.89
CA ILE A 52 -12.00 -5.75 6.88
C ILE A 52 -13.23 -6.40 6.24
N PHE A 53 -13.07 -7.61 5.70
CA PHE A 53 -14.11 -8.41 5.06
C PHE A 53 -14.18 -9.79 5.72
N ASP A 54 -15.15 -10.61 5.35
CA ASP A 54 -15.26 -11.96 5.92
C ASP A 54 -14.02 -12.82 5.68
N ASN A 55 -13.29 -12.53 4.61
CA ASN A 55 -12.07 -13.23 4.22
C ASN A 55 -10.84 -12.32 4.08
N ALA A 56 -10.88 -11.05 4.51
CA ALA A 56 -9.74 -10.15 4.39
C ALA A 56 -9.52 -9.36 5.69
N TYR A 57 -8.27 -9.29 6.13
CA TYR A 57 -7.86 -8.70 7.39
C TYR A 57 -6.67 -7.76 7.21
N TYR A 58 -6.61 -6.69 7.99
CA TYR A 58 -5.46 -5.81 8.08
C TYR A 58 -4.46 -6.35 9.11
N VAL A 59 -3.19 -6.52 8.70
CA VAL A 59 -2.12 -7.03 9.57
C VAL A 59 -0.84 -6.21 9.51
N GLY A 60 -0.86 -5.05 8.83
CA GLY A 60 0.29 -4.19 8.58
C GLY A 60 0.58 -3.16 9.68
N LEU A 61 1.31 -2.13 9.30
CA LEU A 61 1.74 -1.02 10.14
C LEU A 61 0.80 0.19 9.97
N GLN A 62 1.07 1.28 10.68
CA GLN A 62 0.31 2.53 10.52
C GLN A 62 0.56 3.21 9.16
N THR A 63 1.71 2.96 8.53
CA THR A 63 2.17 3.62 7.30
C THR A 63 2.36 2.68 6.11
N VAL A 64 2.49 1.37 6.36
CA VAL A 64 2.65 0.35 5.31
C VAL A 64 1.61 -0.73 5.52
N CYS A 65 0.82 -0.98 4.51
CA CYS A 65 -0.24 -1.97 4.57
C CYS A 65 0.29 -3.38 4.31
N ALA A 66 -0.27 -4.34 5.05
CA ALA A 66 -0.21 -5.76 4.73
C ALA A 66 -1.58 -6.37 4.98
N TYR A 67 -1.99 -7.29 4.14
CA TYR A 67 -3.32 -7.89 4.19
C TYR A 67 -3.23 -9.40 4.28
N LEU A 68 -4.04 -9.99 5.14
CA LEU A 68 -4.21 -11.43 5.24
C LEU A 68 -5.53 -11.82 4.58
N ILE A 69 -5.47 -12.71 3.60
CA ILE A 69 -6.66 -13.27 2.92
C ILE A 69 -6.82 -14.71 3.35
N THR A 70 -8.01 -15.04 3.87
CA THR A 70 -8.32 -16.40 4.33
C THR A 70 -9.05 -17.18 3.26
N THR A 71 -8.71 -18.47 3.16
CA THR A 71 -9.36 -19.45 2.29
C THR A 71 -9.62 -20.74 3.08
N ASN A 72 -10.39 -21.66 2.51
CA ASN A 72 -10.62 -22.97 3.11
C ASN A 72 -9.39 -23.91 3.01
N SER A 73 -8.33 -23.51 2.30
CA SER A 73 -7.11 -24.30 2.07
C SER A 73 -5.85 -23.64 2.66
N GLY A 74 -6.01 -22.54 3.41
CA GLY A 74 -4.92 -21.83 4.05
C GLY A 74 -5.04 -20.31 3.89
N LEU A 75 -3.93 -19.63 4.11
CA LEU A 75 -3.85 -18.17 4.16
C LEU A 75 -2.93 -17.64 3.07
N VAL A 76 -3.24 -16.45 2.58
CA VAL A 76 -2.37 -15.66 1.68
C VAL A 76 -2.06 -14.33 2.35
N LEU A 77 -0.79 -13.97 2.39
CA LEU A 77 -0.34 -12.65 2.85
C LEU A 77 0.02 -11.80 1.63
N ILE A 78 -0.47 -10.57 1.60
CA ILE A 78 -0.10 -9.54 0.60
C ILE A 78 0.77 -8.52 1.30
N ASP A 79 2.00 -8.35 0.85
CA ASP A 79 3.10 -7.58 1.44
C ASP A 79 3.51 -8.02 2.85
N THR A 80 4.72 -7.64 3.26
CA THR A 80 5.36 -8.16 4.48
C THR A 80 5.91 -7.09 5.40
N THR A 81 5.78 -5.83 5.01
CA THR A 81 6.37 -4.66 5.67
C THR A 81 7.90 -4.73 5.73
N TYR A 82 8.55 -4.02 6.67
CA TYR A 82 10.00 -4.00 6.83
C TYR A 82 10.53 -5.29 7.48
N ALA A 83 11.84 -5.51 7.38
CA ALA A 83 12.50 -6.69 7.93
C ALA A 83 12.39 -6.79 9.47
N ASP A 84 12.53 -5.68 10.16
CA ASP A 84 12.44 -5.59 11.63
C ASP A 84 11.00 -5.62 12.17
N THR A 85 10.01 -5.44 11.30
CA THR A 85 8.59 -5.49 11.68
C THR A 85 7.88 -6.80 11.29
N ALA A 86 8.59 -7.75 10.71
CA ALA A 86 8.05 -9.04 10.32
C ALA A 86 7.38 -9.80 11.47
N ASP A 87 7.97 -9.74 12.68
CA ASP A 87 7.36 -10.36 13.87
C ASP A 87 6.05 -9.67 14.27
N ALA A 88 5.92 -8.35 14.04
CA ALA A 88 4.67 -7.63 14.29
C ALA A 88 3.56 -8.10 13.35
N VAL A 89 3.86 -8.34 12.07
CA VAL A 89 2.91 -8.92 11.09
C VAL A 89 2.48 -10.33 11.55
N LEU A 90 3.43 -11.20 11.92
CA LEU A 90 3.12 -12.54 12.40
C LEU A 90 2.30 -12.52 13.70
N ASN A 91 2.58 -11.58 14.60
CA ASN A 91 1.79 -11.40 15.82
C ASN A 91 0.38 -10.88 15.52
N SER A 92 0.22 -9.99 14.54
CA SER A 92 -1.09 -9.55 14.06
C SER A 92 -1.93 -10.72 13.56
N VAL A 93 -1.33 -11.64 12.80
CA VAL A 93 -1.98 -12.88 12.33
C VAL A 93 -2.45 -13.73 13.52
N ARG A 94 -1.60 -13.92 14.54
CA ARG A 94 -1.96 -14.68 15.76
C ARG A 94 -3.07 -14.00 16.58
N THR A 95 -2.99 -12.67 16.71
CA THR A 95 -4.01 -11.86 17.43
C THR A 95 -5.40 -12.00 16.81
N LEU A 96 -5.46 -12.18 15.49
CA LEU A 96 -6.71 -12.45 14.77
C LEU A 96 -7.20 -13.90 14.90
N GLY A 97 -6.47 -14.76 15.63
CA GLY A 97 -6.81 -16.17 15.85
C GLY A 97 -6.32 -17.12 14.77
N PHE A 98 -5.46 -16.68 13.85
CA PHE A 98 -4.91 -17.51 12.79
C PHE A 98 -3.53 -18.06 13.16
N ASN A 99 -3.20 -19.24 12.63
CA ASN A 99 -1.85 -19.80 12.75
C ASN A 99 -0.99 -19.31 11.57
N PRO A 100 0.12 -18.59 11.80
CA PRO A 100 1.02 -18.19 10.72
C PRO A 100 1.53 -19.35 9.85
N ALA A 101 1.64 -20.58 10.39
CA ALA A 101 2.04 -21.75 9.61
C ALA A 101 1.06 -22.14 8.49
N ASP A 102 -0.18 -21.60 8.54
CA ASP A 102 -1.16 -21.81 7.50
C ASP A 102 -1.01 -20.85 6.32
N ILE A 103 -0.11 -19.87 6.39
CA ILE A 103 0.23 -19.01 5.24
C ILE A 103 0.95 -19.88 4.19
N LYS A 104 0.31 -20.02 3.02
CA LYS A 104 0.80 -20.81 1.89
C LYS A 104 1.52 -19.94 0.86
N TYR A 105 1.05 -18.72 0.69
CA TYR A 105 1.62 -17.75 -0.24
C TYR A 105 1.83 -16.40 0.43
N VAL A 106 2.94 -15.77 0.05
CA VAL A 106 3.22 -14.35 0.30
C VAL A 106 3.35 -13.69 -1.07
N PHE A 107 2.42 -12.85 -1.46
CA PHE A 107 2.51 -12.08 -2.70
C PHE A 107 3.01 -10.67 -2.37
N VAL A 108 4.19 -10.33 -2.89
CA VAL A 108 4.81 -9.03 -2.68
C VAL A 108 4.51 -8.14 -3.87
N THR A 109 3.93 -6.98 -3.60
CA THR A 109 3.50 -6.05 -4.66
C THR A 109 4.68 -5.45 -5.41
N HIS A 110 5.81 -5.21 -4.74
CA HIS A 110 7.04 -4.72 -5.37
C HIS A 110 8.27 -4.85 -4.45
N SER A 111 9.45 -4.65 -5.02
CA SER A 111 10.75 -4.95 -4.40
C SER A 111 11.25 -3.92 -3.36
N HIS A 112 10.50 -2.87 -3.04
CA HIS A 112 10.91 -1.94 -1.98
C HIS A 112 10.90 -2.61 -0.61
N THR A 113 11.80 -2.16 0.27
CA THR A 113 12.07 -2.80 1.56
C THR A 113 10.91 -2.73 2.53
N ASP A 114 10.04 -1.75 2.40
CA ASP A 114 8.81 -1.61 3.20
C ASP A 114 7.67 -2.56 2.76
N HIS A 115 7.83 -3.28 1.66
CA HIS A 115 6.89 -4.30 1.19
C HIS A 115 7.49 -5.70 1.20
N LEU A 116 8.76 -5.83 0.83
CA LEU A 116 9.49 -7.09 0.74
C LEU A 116 10.24 -7.45 2.02
N GLY A 117 10.60 -6.46 2.86
CA GLY A 117 11.60 -6.61 3.90
C GLY A 117 11.36 -7.76 4.87
N GLY A 118 10.11 -7.99 5.26
CA GLY A 118 9.74 -9.08 6.16
C GLY A 118 9.68 -10.47 5.52
N ALA A 119 9.72 -10.58 4.19
CA ALA A 119 9.45 -11.82 3.47
C ALA A 119 10.38 -12.97 3.87
N GLY A 120 11.68 -12.70 4.07
CA GLY A 120 12.65 -13.71 4.47
C GLY A 120 12.33 -14.33 5.83
N LYS A 121 12.02 -13.51 6.83
CA LYS A 121 11.62 -13.96 8.16
C LYS A 121 10.30 -14.72 8.14
N ILE A 122 9.31 -14.17 7.43
CA ILE A 122 7.99 -14.80 7.30
C ILE A 122 8.13 -16.16 6.63
N LYS A 123 8.88 -16.27 5.52
CA LYS A 123 9.15 -17.56 4.85
C LYS A 123 9.80 -18.57 5.78
N GLN A 124 10.78 -18.17 6.61
CA GLN A 124 11.42 -19.08 7.58
C GLN A 124 10.40 -19.67 8.57
N VAL A 125 9.45 -18.86 9.03
CA VAL A 125 8.45 -19.28 10.02
C VAL A 125 7.32 -20.09 9.38
N THR A 126 6.86 -19.68 8.20
CA THR A 126 5.64 -20.21 7.57
C THR A 126 5.90 -21.27 6.50
N ARG A 127 7.09 -21.26 5.90
CA ARG A 127 7.46 -22.02 4.70
C ARG A 127 6.61 -21.64 3.47
N ALA A 128 5.96 -20.50 3.49
CA ALA A 128 5.17 -19.99 2.37
C ALA A 128 6.03 -19.78 1.12
N GLN A 129 5.43 -19.94 -0.06
CA GLN A 129 6.04 -19.51 -1.31
C GLN A 129 5.92 -18.00 -1.45
N VAL A 130 7.05 -17.32 -1.71
CA VAL A 130 7.11 -15.87 -1.91
C VAL A 130 7.09 -15.56 -3.39
N GLY A 131 6.07 -14.81 -3.84
CA GLY A 131 5.86 -14.44 -5.24
C GLY A 131 6.10 -12.96 -5.50
N MET A 132 6.89 -12.67 -6.54
CA MET A 132 7.07 -11.36 -7.18
C MET A 132 7.22 -11.53 -8.69
N SER A 133 7.11 -10.44 -9.45
CA SER A 133 7.46 -10.43 -10.87
C SER A 133 8.93 -10.80 -11.12
N ALA A 134 9.24 -11.22 -12.34
CA ALA A 134 10.61 -11.54 -12.73
C ALA A 134 11.54 -10.32 -12.62
N GLU A 135 11.01 -9.15 -12.99
CA GLU A 135 11.72 -7.88 -12.98
C GLU A 135 12.10 -7.45 -11.57
N ASP A 136 11.17 -7.54 -10.61
CA ASP A 136 11.45 -7.18 -9.24
C ASP A 136 12.31 -8.21 -8.52
N TRP A 137 12.22 -9.50 -8.87
CA TRP A 137 13.23 -10.49 -8.45
C TRP A 137 14.62 -10.11 -8.96
N ALA A 138 14.75 -9.70 -10.22
CA ALA A 138 16.03 -9.28 -10.78
C ALA A 138 16.63 -8.07 -10.07
N VAL A 139 15.80 -7.13 -9.60
CA VAL A 139 16.25 -5.96 -8.81
C VAL A 139 16.97 -6.41 -7.53
N ILE A 140 16.38 -7.31 -6.76
CA ILE A 140 16.95 -7.72 -5.46
C ILE A 140 18.10 -8.73 -5.59
N GLU A 141 18.23 -9.41 -6.72
CA GLU A 141 19.33 -10.33 -7.00
C GLU A 141 20.63 -9.61 -7.34
N GLN A 142 20.56 -8.34 -7.78
CA GLN A 142 21.76 -7.55 -8.06
C GLN A 142 22.46 -7.13 -6.75
N PRO A 143 23.81 -7.07 -6.73
CA PRO A 143 24.56 -6.64 -5.55
C PRO A 143 24.15 -5.26 -5.03
N GLN A 144 23.80 -4.34 -5.94
CA GLN A 144 23.32 -2.98 -5.63
C GLN A 144 21.82 -2.94 -5.32
N GLY A 145 21.05 -3.93 -5.73
CA GLY A 145 19.59 -3.96 -5.63
C GLY A 145 19.05 -4.10 -4.20
N ARG A 146 19.92 -4.49 -3.26
CA ARG A 146 19.59 -4.53 -1.83
C ARG A 146 19.53 -3.16 -1.18
N GLY A 147 19.83 -2.12 -1.93
CA GLY A 147 20.03 -0.76 -1.44
C GLY A 147 19.24 0.32 -2.16
N LEU A 148 18.05 0.06 -2.71
CA LEU A 148 17.20 1.15 -3.20
C LEU A 148 16.79 2.08 -2.03
N GLY A 149 17.81 2.78 -1.48
CA GLY A 149 17.71 3.79 -0.43
C GLY A 149 17.51 3.27 1.00
N GLN A 150 17.44 1.95 1.24
CA GLN A 150 17.28 1.38 2.58
C GLN A 150 17.99 0.02 2.68
N GLN A 151 18.77 -0.14 3.74
CA GLN A 151 19.40 -1.44 4.03
C GLN A 151 18.30 -2.48 4.32
N ASN A 152 18.15 -3.46 3.43
CA ASN A 152 17.35 -4.63 3.76
C ASN A 152 18.19 -5.49 4.72
N THR A 153 17.91 -5.36 6.02
CA THR A 153 18.60 -6.10 7.10
C THR A 153 18.00 -7.49 7.34
N GLY A 154 16.95 -7.84 6.60
CA GLY A 154 16.27 -9.13 6.72
C GLY A 154 17.01 -10.28 6.04
N PRO A 155 16.63 -11.54 6.34
CA PRO A 155 17.16 -12.71 5.67
C PRO A 155 16.95 -12.61 4.16
N VAL A 156 18.02 -12.88 3.40
CA VAL A 156 17.97 -12.91 1.94
C VAL A 156 17.06 -14.04 1.49
N ILE A 157 16.13 -13.75 0.61
CA ILE A 157 15.32 -14.75 -0.06
C ILE A 157 15.87 -14.97 -1.48
N ALA A 158 16.02 -16.23 -1.86
CA ALA A 158 16.23 -16.61 -3.25
C ALA A 158 14.90 -16.51 -4.00
N ARG A 159 14.98 -16.30 -5.32
CA ARG A 159 13.82 -16.36 -6.22
C ARG A 159 13.04 -17.66 -5.96
N ASP A 160 11.75 -17.50 -5.70
CA ASP A 160 10.88 -18.62 -5.33
C ASP A 160 9.76 -18.78 -6.36
N LEU A 161 8.76 -17.90 -6.34
CA LEU A 161 7.65 -17.91 -7.26
C LEU A 161 7.69 -16.67 -8.17
N VAL A 162 7.72 -16.88 -9.49
CA VAL A 162 7.65 -15.79 -10.45
C VAL A 162 6.22 -15.55 -10.86
N LEU A 163 5.71 -14.37 -10.53
CA LEU A 163 4.38 -13.92 -10.93
C LEU A 163 4.46 -13.31 -12.35
N LYS A 164 3.57 -13.76 -13.23
CA LYS A 164 3.51 -13.28 -14.62
C LYS A 164 2.27 -12.42 -14.84
N ASP A 165 2.36 -11.49 -15.77
CA ASP A 165 1.20 -10.69 -16.19
C ASP A 165 0.05 -11.58 -16.68
N GLY A 166 -1.17 -11.32 -16.18
CA GLY A 166 -2.37 -12.09 -16.47
C GLY A 166 -2.45 -13.47 -15.80
N GLN A 167 -1.39 -13.93 -15.12
CA GLN A 167 -1.40 -15.21 -14.39
C GLN A 167 -2.44 -15.22 -13.28
N THR A 168 -2.99 -16.40 -13.00
CA THR A 168 -3.81 -16.66 -11.83
C THR A 168 -3.20 -17.74 -10.95
N ILE A 169 -3.36 -17.59 -9.62
CA ILE A 169 -3.06 -18.62 -8.63
C ILE A 169 -4.30 -18.80 -7.78
N THR A 170 -4.71 -20.05 -7.59
CA THR A 170 -5.87 -20.40 -6.78
C THR A 170 -5.43 -21.15 -5.52
N LEU A 171 -5.98 -20.75 -4.37
CA LEU A 171 -5.86 -21.45 -3.11
C LEU A 171 -7.27 -21.63 -2.52
N GLY A 172 -7.72 -22.85 -2.41
CA GLY A 172 -9.10 -23.13 -2.02
C GLY A 172 -10.11 -22.48 -2.98
N GLU A 173 -11.03 -21.72 -2.44
CA GLU A 173 -12.05 -20.98 -3.20
C GLU A 173 -11.58 -19.60 -3.68
N ALA A 174 -10.37 -19.15 -3.30
CA ALA A 174 -9.87 -17.83 -3.67
C ALA A 174 -8.92 -17.90 -4.87
N THR A 175 -9.16 -17.06 -5.87
CA THR A 175 -8.30 -16.89 -7.04
C THR A 175 -7.70 -15.49 -7.02
N PHE A 176 -6.39 -15.43 -7.19
CA PHE A 176 -5.58 -14.21 -7.29
C PHE A 176 -5.10 -14.06 -8.72
N LYS A 177 -5.37 -12.91 -9.33
CA LYS A 177 -4.89 -12.58 -10.67
C LYS A 177 -3.88 -11.43 -10.59
N PHE A 178 -2.77 -11.59 -11.29
CA PHE A 178 -1.66 -10.67 -11.23
C PHE A 178 -1.57 -9.83 -12.50
N TYR A 179 -1.28 -8.55 -12.33
CA TYR A 179 -1.03 -7.61 -13.41
C TYR A 179 0.30 -6.93 -13.15
N VAL A 180 1.28 -7.14 -14.02
CA VAL A 180 2.54 -6.41 -13.95
C VAL A 180 2.30 -4.98 -14.40
N THR A 181 2.51 -4.04 -13.51
CA THR A 181 2.18 -2.62 -13.63
C THR A 181 3.40 -1.77 -13.29
N PRO A 182 4.44 -1.78 -14.17
CA PRO A 182 5.72 -1.14 -13.92
C PRO A 182 5.62 0.38 -13.84
N GLY A 183 6.64 0.99 -13.25
CA GLY A 183 6.79 2.44 -13.10
C GLY A 183 7.27 2.82 -11.72
N HIS A 184 6.62 2.39 -10.66
CA HIS A 184 7.10 2.58 -9.29
C HIS A 184 8.35 1.72 -9.00
N THR A 185 8.34 0.49 -9.45
CA THR A 185 9.49 -0.39 -9.66
C THR A 185 9.37 -1.01 -11.04
N PRO A 186 10.45 -1.62 -11.61
CA PRO A 186 10.38 -2.29 -12.91
C PRO A 186 9.35 -3.41 -12.99
N GLY A 187 9.03 -4.06 -11.86
CA GLY A 187 8.15 -5.20 -11.78
C GLY A 187 6.98 -5.06 -10.83
N ALA A 188 6.61 -3.82 -10.45
CA ALA A 188 5.46 -3.60 -9.59
C ALA A 188 4.25 -4.40 -10.08
N THR A 189 3.59 -5.14 -9.18
CA THR A 189 2.54 -6.09 -9.50
C THR A 189 1.26 -5.75 -8.74
N SER A 190 0.19 -5.48 -9.47
CA SER A 190 -1.15 -5.30 -8.91
C SER A 190 -1.88 -6.63 -8.83
N ILE A 191 -2.66 -6.83 -7.78
CA ILE A 191 -3.28 -8.11 -7.45
C ILE A 191 -4.80 -7.94 -7.38
N GLU A 192 -5.51 -8.68 -8.21
CA GLU A 192 -6.97 -8.78 -8.18
C GLU A 192 -7.37 -10.03 -7.41
N TYR A 193 -8.38 -9.91 -6.56
CA TYR A 193 -9.01 -11.02 -5.82
C TYR A 193 -10.43 -10.66 -5.40
N GLN A 194 -11.13 -11.61 -4.81
CA GLN A 194 -12.48 -11.39 -4.30
C GLN A 194 -12.50 -11.27 -2.77
N VAL A 195 -13.26 -10.30 -2.28
CA VAL A 195 -13.57 -10.15 -0.86
C VAL A 195 -15.06 -10.33 -0.62
N ARG A 196 -15.44 -10.81 0.57
CA ARG A 196 -16.82 -11.19 0.90
C ARG A 196 -17.30 -10.44 2.14
N ASP A 197 -18.57 -10.05 2.13
CA ASP A 197 -19.26 -9.44 3.26
C ASP A 197 -20.72 -9.86 3.29
N GLY A 198 -21.12 -10.64 4.29
CA GLY A 198 -22.50 -11.05 4.52
C GLY A 198 -23.17 -11.74 3.31
N GLY A 199 -22.42 -12.61 2.62
CA GLY A 199 -22.89 -13.33 1.43
C GLY A 199 -22.74 -12.56 0.11
N LYS A 200 -22.33 -11.29 0.12
CA LYS A 200 -21.98 -10.53 -1.07
C LYS A 200 -20.50 -10.67 -1.38
N THR A 201 -20.18 -10.72 -2.67
CA THR A 201 -18.81 -10.77 -3.18
C THR A 201 -18.48 -9.49 -3.92
N TYR A 202 -17.29 -8.97 -3.69
CA TYR A 202 -16.79 -7.74 -4.29
C TYR A 202 -15.45 -7.99 -4.95
N ARG A 203 -15.23 -7.37 -6.10
CA ARG A 203 -13.98 -7.42 -6.84
C ARG A 203 -13.00 -6.42 -6.26
N ALA A 204 -11.92 -6.92 -5.68
CA ALA A 204 -10.91 -6.12 -5.01
C ALA A 204 -9.63 -6.02 -5.83
N LEU A 205 -8.97 -4.86 -5.72
CA LEU A 205 -7.65 -4.57 -6.27
C LEU A 205 -6.73 -4.16 -5.13
N SER A 206 -5.58 -4.84 -5.01
CA SER A 206 -4.40 -4.31 -4.32
C SER A 206 -3.42 -3.81 -5.38
N PRO A 207 -3.35 -2.49 -5.61
CA PRO A 207 -2.46 -1.95 -6.64
C PRO A 207 -1.01 -2.01 -6.18
N GLY A 208 -0.12 -2.42 -7.07
CA GLY A 208 1.31 -2.49 -6.84
C GLY A 208 1.98 -1.15 -7.08
N GLY A 209 2.55 -0.55 -6.01
CA GLY A 209 3.43 0.60 -6.12
C GLY A 209 2.84 1.83 -6.81
N LEU A 210 1.82 2.45 -6.22
CA LEU A 210 1.20 3.67 -6.75
C LEU A 210 1.80 4.98 -6.21
N GLY A 211 2.85 4.90 -5.40
CA GLY A 211 3.62 6.06 -4.96
C GLY A 211 4.43 6.65 -6.12
N MET A 212 4.42 7.99 -6.28
CA MET A 212 5.05 8.67 -7.40
C MET A 212 6.49 9.13 -7.09
N GLN A 213 7.25 8.33 -6.33
CA GLN A 213 8.65 8.61 -5.94
C GLN A 213 9.62 7.99 -6.95
N PHE A 214 9.48 8.36 -8.20
CA PHE A 214 10.31 7.93 -9.31
C PHE A 214 10.63 9.14 -10.21
N GLY A 215 11.61 8.98 -11.08
CA GLY A 215 12.08 10.05 -11.95
C GLY A 215 11.30 10.18 -13.25
N PRO A 216 11.72 11.10 -14.11
CA PRO A 216 11.05 11.36 -15.38
C PRO A 216 11.11 10.16 -16.36
N ALA A 217 12.10 9.27 -16.20
CA ALA A 217 12.22 8.08 -17.04
C ALA A 217 11.10 7.06 -16.83
N GLU A 218 10.63 6.92 -15.57
CA GLU A 218 9.61 5.97 -15.18
C GLU A 218 8.19 6.52 -15.37
N THR A 219 8.02 7.85 -15.35
CA THR A 219 6.71 8.52 -15.38
C THR A 219 5.81 8.07 -16.55
N PRO A 220 6.30 7.94 -17.80
CA PRO A 220 5.47 7.45 -18.91
C PRO A 220 5.00 6.01 -18.75
N THR A 221 5.85 5.15 -18.18
CA THR A 221 5.54 3.74 -17.92
C THR A 221 4.50 3.61 -16.80
N PHE A 222 4.68 4.36 -15.73
CA PHE A 222 3.71 4.45 -14.63
C PHE A 222 2.34 4.92 -15.12
N LEU A 223 2.29 5.96 -15.94
CA LEU A 223 1.03 6.46 -16.52
C LEU A 223 0.27 5.37 -17.27
N LYS A 224 0.97 4.62 -18.15
CA LYS A 224 0.38 3.49 -18.89
C LYS A 224 -0.16 2.41 -17.94
N SER A 225 0.57 2.12 -16.88
CA SER A 225 0.15 1.13 -15.87
C SER A 225 -1.12 1.55 -15.14
N VAL A 226 -1.23 2.81 -14.73
CA VAL A 226 -2.41 3.35 -14.05
C VAL A 226 -3.62 3.39 -15.00
N GLU A 227 -3.45 3.86 -16.24
CA GLU A 227 -4.50 3.86 -17.26
C GLU A 227 -5.00 2.43 -17.56
N ARG A 228 -4.09 1.45 -17.62
CA ARG A 228 -4.42 0.03 -17.75
C ARG A 228 -5.24 -0.49 -16.58
N LEU A 229 -4.83 -0.21 -15.34
CA LEU A 229 -5.57 -0.65 -14.14
C LEU A 229 -6.99 -0.08 -14.11
N LYS A 230 -7.17 1.17 -14.53
CA LYS A 230 -8.49 1.78 -14.68
C LYS A 230 -9.33 1.01 -15.71
N GLN A 231 -8.76 0.65 -16.86
CA GLN A 231 -9.46 -0.08 -17.94
C GLN A 231 -9.82 -1.52 -17.56
N LEU A 232 -9.02 -2.17 -16.69
CA LEU A 232 -9.28 -3.54 -16.22
C LEU A 232 -10.46 -3.62 -15.24
N GLY A 233 -10.94 -2.48 -14.72
CA GLY A 233 -12.14 -2.43 -13.87
C GLY A 233 -13.38 -3.03 -14.53
N PRO A 234 -14.56 -2.94 -13.92
CA PRO A 234 -14.84 -2.15 -12.71
C PRO A 234 -14.30 -2.78 -11.43
N TRP A 235 -13.85 -1.94 -10.50
CA TRP A 235 -13.38 -2.34 -9.17
C TRP A 235 -14.38 -1.88 -8.10
N ASP A 236 -14.71 -2.76 -7.15
CA ASP A 236 -15.60 -2.43 -6.03
C ASP A 236 -14.82 -1.95 -4.81
N VAL A 237 -13.61 -2.51 -4.62
CA VAL A 237 -12.75 -2.32 -3.45
C VAL A 237 -11.32 -2.06 -3.89
N MET A 238 -10.65 -1.11 -3.22
CA MET A 238 -9.22 -0.89 -3.38
C MET A 238 -8.55 -0.97 -2.00
N LEU A 239 -7.64 -1.93 -1.85
CA LEU A 239 -6.81 -2.13 -0.68
C LEU A 239 -5.37 -1.79 -1.05
N SER A 240 -5.00 -0.52 -0.93
CA SER A 240 -3.68 -0.03 -1.30
C SER A 240 -2.59 -0.50 -0.33
N ASN A 241 -1.37 -0.59 -0.83
CA ASN A 241 -0.19 -0.94 -0.04
C ASN A 241 0.30 0.18 0.90
N HIS A 242 -0.28 1.41 0.76
CA HIS A 242 -0.08 2.50 1.72
C HIS A 242 -1.40 3.17 2.10
N PRO A 243 -1.60 3.53 3.39
CA PRO A 243 -2.86 4.11 3.85
C PRO A 243 -3.19 5.46 3.23
N TRP A 244 -2.17 6.28 2.90
CA TRP A 244 -2.39 7.60 2.28
C TRP A 244 -2.86 7.53 0.83
N LEU A 245 -2.68 6.38 0.17
CA LEU A 245 -3.21 6.11 -1.16
C LEU A 245 -4.66 5.62 -1.13
N MET A 246 -5.24 5.46 0.06
CA MET A 246 -6.64 5.09 0.23
C MET A 246 -7.51 6.32 0.44
N PRO A 247 -8.79 6.27 0.04
CA PRO A 247 -9.73 7.38 0.22
C PRO A 247 -10.12 7.63 1.69
N ARG A 248 -9.71 6.76 2.60
CA ARG A 248 -9.97 6.84 4.03
C ARG A 248 -8.73 6.45 4.81
N THR A 249 -8.58 7.03 6.02
CA THR A 249 -7.55 6.57 6.94
C THR A 249 -7.87 5.16 7.46
N LEU A 250 -6.85 4.43 7.91
CA LEU A 250 -7.05 3.13 8.56
C LEU A 250 -7.94 3.24 9.81
N ASP A 251 -7.83 4.34 10.55
CA ASP A 251 -8.65 4.58 11.74
C ASP A 251 -10.12 4.81 11.38
N ASP A 252 -10.39 5.61 10.34
CA ASP A 252 -11.75 5.84 9.86
C ASP A 252 -12.37 4.56 9.32
N LEU A 253 -11.57 3.73 8.62
CA LEU A 253 -12.00 2.42 8.14
C LEU A 253 -12.36 1.50 9.31
N ALA A 254 -11.47 1.37 10.30
CA ALA A 254 -11.70 0.52 11.47
C ALA A 254 -12.91 0.98 12.29
N LYS A 255 -13.03 2.29 12.55
CA LYS A 255 -14.21 2.88 13.23
C LYS A 255 -15.49 2.66 12.44
N GLY A 256 -15.45 2.89 11.13
CA GLY A 256 -16.60 2.66 10.25
C GLY A 256 -17.05 1.21 10.24
N LEU A 257 -16.13 0.25 10.27
CA LEU A 257 -16.43 -1.19 10.37
C LEU A 257 -17.05 -1.54 11.70
N ALA A 258 -16.53 -1.00 12.81
CA ALA A 258 -17.05 -1.26 14.16
C ALA A 258 -18.46 -0.70 14.37
N SER A 259 -18.81 0.43 13.73
CA SER A 259 -20.06 1.16 13.94
C SER A 259 -21.14 0.93 12.89
N ARG A 260 -20.84 0.24 11.78
CA ARG A 260 -21.74 0.19 10.60
C ARG A 260 -23.05 -0.58 10.83
N GLY A 261 -23.11 -1.51 11.79
CA GLY A 261 -24.25 -2.41 11.95
C GLY A 261 -24.55 -3.18 10.64
N ARG A 262 -25.78 -3.00 10.11
CA ARG A 262 -26.20 -3.55 8.79
C ARG A 262 -26.04 -2.56 7.63
N GLY A 263 -25.38 -1.42 7.86
CA GLY A 263 -25.16 -0.38 6.85
C GLY A 263 -24.18 -0.79 5.75
N ALA A 264 -23.95 0.13 4.80
CA ALA A 264 -23.02 -0.06 3.72
C ALA A 264 -21.60 -0.35 4.23
N HIS A 265 -20.89 -1.24 3.54
CA HIS A 265 -19.53 -1.59 3.92
C HIS A 265 -18.56 -0.43 3.64
N PRO A 266 -17.82 0.09 4.63
CA PRO A 266 -17.02 1.31 4.47
C PRO A 266 -15.85 1.15 3.50
N ALA A 267 -15.35 -0.07 3.24
CA ALA A 267 -14.31 -0.31 2.25
C ALA A 267 -14.85 -0.53 0.83
N VAL A 268 -16.16 -0.72 0.64
CA VAL A 268 -16.77 -0.82 -0.69
C VAL A 268 -17.02 0.59 -1.21
N LEU A 269 -16.14 1.05 -2.08
CA LEU A 269 -16.22 2.38 -2.70
C LEU A 269 -17.09 2.38 -3.95
N GLY A 270 -17.10 1.26 -4.65
CA GLY A 270 -17.73 1.08 -5.94
C GLY A 270 -16.94 1.68 -7.11
N PRO A 271 -17.28 1.28 -8.34
CA PRO A 271 -16.50 1.62 -9.53
C PRO A 271 -16.38 3.12 -9.80
N ALA A 272 -17.44 3.88 -9.57
CA ALA A 272 -17.42 5.32 -9.82
C ALA A 272 -16.36 6.03 -8.98
N LYS A 273 -16.33 5.75 -7.67
CA LYS A 273 -15.38 6.39 -6.74
C LYS A 273 -13.94 5.96 -6.99
N ILE A 274 -13.72 4.69 -7.33
CA ILE A 274 -12.40 4.19 -7.68
C ILE A 274 -11.92 4.78 -9.01
N ASN A 275 -12.82 4.96 -9.99
CA ASN A 275 -12.47 5.64 -11.23
C ASN A 275 -12.10 7.12 -11.02
N GLU A 276 -12.81 7.86 -10.15
CA GLU A 276 -12.41 9.22 -9.75
C GLU A 276 -10.98 9.24 -9.18
N TRP A 277 -10.63 8.26 -8.37
CA TRP A 277 -9.29 8.13 -7.83
C TRP A 277 -8.26 7.88 -8.93
N PHE A 278 -8.51 6.94 -9.87
CA PHE A 278 -7.63 6.71 -11.01
C PHE A 278 -7.46 7.97 -11.86
N ASP A 279 -8.54 8.73 -12.10
CA ASP A 279 -8.49 9.99 -12.85
C ASP A 279 -7.60 11.03 -12.16
N ALA A 280 -7.66 11.12 -10.83
CA ALA A 280 -6.80 12.00 -10.06
C ALA A 280 -5.31 11.59 -10.17
N VAL A 281 -5.00 10.29 -10.08
CA VAL A 281 -3.63 9.78 -10.26
C VAL A 281 -3.13 10.06 -11.68
N ILE A 282 -3.94 9.77 -12.70
CA ILE A 282 -3.60 10.02 -14.11
C ILE A 282 -3.33 11.50 -14.33
N LYS A 283 -4.18 12.38 -13.79
CA LYS A 283 -4.01 13.84 -13.90
C LYS A 283 -2.67 14.30 -13.33
N VAL A 284 -2.39 13.94 -12.07
CA VAL A 284 -1.13 14.31 -11.40
C VAL A 284 0.08 13.74 -12.13
N THR A 285 -0.01 12.51 -12.66
CA THR A 285 1.07 11.90 -13.43
C THR A 285 1.32 12.63 -14.76
N LYS A 286 0.26 13.07 -15.44
CA LYS A 286 0.39 13.88 -16.67
C LYS A 286 0.99 15.26 -16.39
N GLU A 287 0.63 15.89 -15.27
CA GLU A 287 1.24 17.15 -14.83
C GLU A 287 2.73 16.96 -14.55
N LYS A 288 3.12 15.87 -13.85
CA LYS A 288 4.51 15.51 -13.59
C LYS A 288 5.28 15.30 -14.91
N LEU A 289 4.71 14.55 -15.84
CA LEU A 289 5.31 14.32 -17.16
C LEU A 289 5.51 15.62 -17.95
N ALA A 290 4.52 16.53 -17.91
CA ALA A 290 4.62 17.84 -18.58
C ALA A 290 5.68 18.75 -17.93
N ALA A 291 5.95 18.59 -16.65
CA ALA A 291 7.02 19.31 -15.93
C ALA A 291 8.42 18.71 -16.15
N GLY A 292 8.52 17.56 -16.81
CA GLY A 292 9.80 16.86 -17.01
C GLY A 292 10.30 16.13 -15.75
N GLU A 293 9.37 15.78 -14.86
CA GLU A 293 9.63 15.12 -13.57
C GLU A 293 9.33 13.60 -13.61
#